data_02f0498501de2a4b4f0b671c2114bc83
#
_entry.id   02f0498501de2a4b4f0b671c2114bc83
#
_cell.length_a   1.000
_cell.length_b   1.000
_cell.length_c   1.000
_cell.angle_alpha   90.00
_cell.angle_beta   90.00
_cell.angle_gamma   90.00
#
_symmetry.space_group_name_H-M   'P 1'
#
loop_
_entity.id
_entity.type
_entity.pdbx_description
1 polymer ?
#
loop_
_entity_poly.entity_id
_entity_poly.type
_entity_poly.pdbx_seq_one_letter_code
_entity_poly.pdbx_strand_id
1 'polypeptide(L)'
;ALTAGKDSYDFVIIDCPPSLNMLTLNALVAADSVLITMQCEYFALEGLSALMETISTVTQSVNPSLRIEGILRTLYDPRNALTGAVAEQLHQHFEGLVYRTVIPRNVRLAEAPSHGVPGIVYDRLSRGSTAYMALAGEFMRRQEQNKEHI
;
A
#
# COMPACT_ATOMS: atom_id res chain seq x y z
N ALA A 1 -10.50 -20.52 -3.14
CA ALA A 1 -11.50 -19.51 -3.50
C ALA A 1 -10.94 -18.49 -4.52
N LEU A 2 -9.71 -18.00 -4.33
CA LEU A 2 -9.09 -17.02 -5.27
C LEU A 2 -8.74 -17.63 -6.64
N THR A 3 -8.49 -18.93 -6.72
CA THR A 3 -8.12 -19.65 -7.96
C THR A 3 -9.22 -19.63 -9.02
N ALA A 4 -10.49 -19.56 -8.63
CA ALA A 4 -11.62 -19.63 -9.56
C ALA A 4 -11.87 -18.32 -10.34
N GLY A 5 -11.20 -17.22 -10.02
CA GLY A 5 -11.35 -15.91 -10.67
C GLY A 5 -10.06 -15.35 -11.31
N LYS A 6 -8.92 -16.04 -11.15
CA LYS A 6 -7.61 -15.53 -11.61
C LYS A 6 -7.56 -15.26 -13.13
N ASP A 7 -8.29 -16.01 -13.93
CA ASP A 7 -8.24 -15.89 -15.40
C ASP A 7 -9.06 -14.70 -15.94
N SER A 8 -9.83 -14.03 -15.08
CA SER A 8 -10.72 -12.94 -15.48
C SER A 8 -10.20 -11.54 -15.11
N TYR A 9 -9.11 -11.46 -14.34
CA TYR A 9 -8.58 -10.19 -13.82
C TYR A 9 -7.06 -10.16 -13.87
N ASP A 10 -6.48 -9.02 -14.21
CA ASP A 10 -5.03 -8.81 -14.19
C ASP A 10 -4.49 -8.71 -12.76
N PHE A 11 -5.28 -8.17 -11.84
CA PHE A 11 -4.92 -7.99 -10.43
C PHE A 11 -6.08 -8.34 -9.51
N VAL A 12 -5.74 -8.91 -8.35
CA VAL A 12 -6.65 -9.13 -7.22
C VAL A 12 -6.09 -8.36 -6.02
N ILE A 13 -6.86 -7.42 -5.50
CA ILE A 13 -6.48 -6.61 -4.34
C ILE A 13 -7.27 -7.07 -3.13
N ILE A 14 -6.56 -7.44 -2.05
CA ILE A 14 -7.15 -7.85 -0.79
C ILE A 14 -6.99 -6.71 0.20
N ASP A 15 -8.09 -6.03 0.54
CA ASP A 15 -8.12 -5.03 1.60
C ASP A 15 -8.16 -5.72 2.97
N CYS A 16 -7.21 -5.34 3.84
CA CYS A 16 -7.03 -5.96 5.14
C CYS A 16 -7.27 -4.96 6.28
N PRO A 17 -7.84 -5.40 7.41
CA PRO A 17 -7.91 -4.56 8.60
C PRO A 17 -6.50 -4.23 9.12
N PRO A 18 -6.32 -3.12 9.87
CA PRO A 18 -5.02 -2.67 10.35
C PRO A 18 -4.41 -3.57 11.45
N SER A 19 -5.12 -4.61 11.88
CA SER A 19 -4.67 -5.56 12.90
C SER A 19 -4.05 -6.81 12.27
N LEU A 20 -2.95 -7.30 12.86
CA LEU A 20 -2.32 -8.57 12.50
C LEU A 20 -3.11 -9.74 13.12
N ASN A 21 -4.32 -9.97 12.61
CA ASN A 21 -5.19 -11.07 13.00
C ASN A 21 -5.18 -12.21 11.96
N MET A 22 -5.95 -13.26 12.21
CA MET A 22 -6.02 -14.41 11.31
C MET A 22 -6.46 -14.06 9.88
N LEU A 23 -7.30 -13.03 9.70
CA LEU A 23 -7.72 -12.59 8.35
C LEU A 23 -6.55 -11.96 7.59
N THR A 24 -5.77 -11.11 8.23
CA THR A 24 -4.56 -10.52 7.64
C THR A 24 -3.51 -11.60 7.35
N LEU A 25 -3.30 -12.56 8.25
CA LEU A 25 -2.40 -13.68 8.00
C LEU A 25 -2.86 -14.53 6.80
N ASN A 26 -4.15 -14.84 6.69
CA ASN A 26 -4.68 -15.57 5.53
C ASN A 26 -4.48 -14.79 4.22
N ALA A 27 -4.61 -13.47 4.24
CA ALA A 27 -4.33 -12.64 3.08
C ALA A 27 -2.85 -12.69 2.69
N LEU A 28 -1.91 -12.56 3.64
CA LEU A 28 -0.47 -12.67 3.40
C LEU A 28 -0.05 -14.04 2.87
N VAL A 29 -0.71 -15.11 3.36
CA VAL A 29 -0.45 -16.48 2.87
C VAL A 29 -0.94 -16.66 1.43
N ALA A 30 -2.02 -15.98 1.04
CA ALA A 30 -2.63 -16.12 -0.29
C ALA A 30 -2.09 -15.15 -1.34
N ALA A 31 -1.41 -14.08 -0.93
CA ALA A 31 -0.95 -13.01 -1.80
C ALA A 31 0.43 -13.32 -2.44
N ASP A 32 0.65 -12.77 -3.62
CA ASP A 32 1.96 -12.76 -4.29
C ASP A 32 2.84 -11.61 -3.79
N SER A 33 2.21 -10.49 -3.39
CA SER A 33 2.93 -9.33 -2.84
C SER A 33 2.07 -8.54 -1.86
N VAL A 34 2.72 -7.71 -1.03
CA VAL A 34 2.07 -6.84 -0.06
C VAL A 34 2.47 -5.38 -0.28
N LEU A 35 1.48 -4.51 -0.49
CA LEU A 35 1.65 -3.06 -0.50
C LEU A 35 1.34 -2.53 0.90
N ILE A 36 2.34 -1.99 1.57
CA ILE A 36 2.21 -1.47 2.93
C ILE A 36 1.78 0.00 2.86
N THR A 37 0.61 0.32 3.42
CA THR A 37 0.15 1.70 3.55
C THR A 37 0.45 2.23 4.94
N MET A 38 1.01 3.44 5.05
CA MET A 38 1.31 4.04 6.34
C MET A 38 1.09 5.56 6.34
N GLN A 39 0.73 6.10 7.50
CA GLN A 39 0.76 7.52 7.76
C GLN A 39 2.14 7.89 8.31
N CYS A 40 2.68 9.05 7.91
CA CYS A 40 3.97 9.54 8.43
C CYS A 40 3.77 10.19 9.81
N GLU A 41 3.55 9.38 10.83
CA GLU A 41 3.35 9.76 12.24
C GLU A 41 4.44 9.15 13.13
N TYR A 42 4.53 9.59 14.39
CA TYR A 42 5.63 9.27 15.30
C TYR A 42 5.89 7.76 15.45
N PHE A 43 4.83 6.97 15.69
CA PHE A 43 4.95 5.51 15.89
C PHE A 43 4.91 4.70 14.58
N ALA A 44 4.89 5.35 13.43
CA ALA A 44 4.73 4.67 12.15
C ALA A 44 5.89 3.73 11.82
N LEU A 45 7.12 4.12 12.16
CA LEU A 45 8.33 3.30 11.91
C LEU A 45 8.38 2.06 12.82
N GLU A 46 7.94 2.19 14.07
CA GLU A 46 7.83 1.06 15.00
C GLU A 46 6.80 0.04 14.50
N GLY A 47 5.61 0.53 14.12
CA GLY A 47 4.57 -0.32 13.52
C GLY A 47 5.02 -0.98 12.22
N LEU A 48 5.78 -0.28 11.39
CA LEU A 48 6.38 -0.83 10.16
C LEU A 48 7.36 -1.96 10.48
N SER A 49 8.22 -1.80 11.48
CA SER A 49 9.19 -2.83 11.89
C SER A 49 8.48 -4.11 12.34
N ALA A 50 7.45 -4.00 13.18
CA ALA A 50 6.65 -5.14 13.63
C ALA A 50 5.93 -5.86 12.47
N LEU A 51 5.42 -5.09 11.49
CA LEU A 51 4.82 -5.67 10.29
C LEU A 51 5.86 -6.40 9.42
N MET A 52 7.06 -5.83 9.25
CA MET A 52 8.16 -6.46 8.52
C MET A 52 8.58 -7.80 9.14
N GLU A 53 8.64 -7.90 10.47
CA GLU A 53 8.91 -9.15 11.18
C GLU A 53 7.81 -10.20 10.90
N THR A 54 6.55 -9.79 10.89
CA THR A 54 5.42 -10.67 10.57
C THR A 54 5.52 -11.17 9.13
N ILE A 55 5.79 -10.28 8.16
CA ILE A 55 5.96 -10.66 6.75
C ILE A 55 7.14 -11.63 6.61
N SER A 56 8.26 -11.37 7.27
CA SER A 56 9.42 -12.25 7.28
C SER A 56 9.06 -13.65 7.81
N THR A 57 8.30 -13.73 8.91
CA THR A 57 7.83 -15.00 9.47
C THR A 57 6.96 -15.77 8.47
N VAL A 58 6.02 -15.09 7.80
CA VAL A 58 5.17 -15.70 6.77
C VAL A 58 6.01 -16.20 5.60
N THR A 59 6.96 -15.41 5.14
CA THR A 59 7.85 -15.76 4.01
C THR A 59 8.72 -16.97 4.35
N GLN A 60 9.22 -17.07 5.58
CA GLN A 60 10.07 -18.19 6.00
C GLN A 60 9.29 -19.48 6.27
N SER A 61 8.00 -19.42 6.55
CA SER A 61 7.22 -20.58 7.00
C SER A 61 6.19 -21.10 6.00
N VAL A 62 5.31 -20.22 5.48
CA VAL A 62 4.11 -20.66 4.76
C VAL A 62 3.95 -20.10 3.35
N ASN A 63 4.57 -18.95 3.04
CA ASN A 63 4.52 -18.34 1.70
C ASN A 63 5.89 -17.77 1.29
N PRO A 64 6.83 -18.62 0.84
CA PRO A 64 8.18 -18.19 0.43
C PRO A 64 8.20 -17.23 -0.78
N SER A 65 7.12 -17.17 -1.56
CA SER A 65 7.00 -16.30 -2.73
C SER A 65 6.49 -14.90 -2.40
N LEU A 66 6.01 -14.66 -1.16
CA LEU A 66 5.51 -13.36 -0.77
C LEU A 66 6.63 -12.31 -0.81
N ARG A 67 6.42 -11.25 -1.56
CA ARG A 67 7.34 -10.11 -1.64
C ARG A 67 6.70 -8.83 -1.15
N ILE A 68 7.54 -7.87 -0.75
CA ILE A 68 7.08 -6.54 -0.44
C ILE A 68 7.01 -5.75 -1.76
N GLU A 69 5.82 -5.34 -2.15
CA GLU A 69 5.58 -4.52 -3.35
C GLU A 69 6.10 -3.09 -3.15
N GLY A 70 5.94 -2.58 -1.95
CA GLY A 70 6.44 -1.29 -1.56
C GLY A 70 5.69 -0.66 -0.39
N ILE A 71 6.10 0.55 -0.04
CA ILE A 71 5.56 1.35 1.06
C ILE A 71 4.92 2.62 0.49
N LEU A 72 3.62 2.79 0.72
CA LEU A 72 2.83 3.93 0.28
C LEU A 72 2.53 4.87 1.46
N ARG A 73 2.95 6.12 1.34
CA ARG A 73 2.61 7.16 2.31
C ARG A 73 1.20 7.67 2.06
N THR A 74 0.33 7.56 3.07
CA THR A 74 -1.07 7.98 3.00
C THR A 74 -1.36 9.09 4.00
N LEU A 75 -2.48 9.80 3.82
CA LEU A 75 -2.90 10.95 4.63
C LEU A 75 -1.78 11.99 4.81
N TYR A 76 -0.94 12.11 3.80
CA TYR A 76 0.27 12.93 3.82
C TYR A 76 -0.08 14.42 3.89
N ASP A 77 0.48 15.13 4.88
CA ASP A 77 0.38 16.59 5.00
C ASP A 77 1.80 17.20 5.01
N PRO A 78 2.23 17.85 3.91
CA PRO A 78 3.57 18.41 3.81
C PRO A 78 3.83 19.61 4.75
N ARG A 79 2.78 20.16 5.37
CA ARG A 79 2.89 21.26 6.34
C ARG A 79 3.34 20.79 7.71
N ASN A 80 3.25 19.50 7.98
CA ASN A 80 3.68 18.91 9.24
C ASN A 80 5.16 18.50 9.14
N ALA A 81 6.02 19.14 9.95
CA ALA A 81 7.46 18.86 9.97
C ALA A 81 7.78 17.39 10.33
N LEU A 82 6.99 16.77 11.21
CA LEU A 82 7.15 15.36 11.57
C LEU A 82 6.94 14.45 10.35
N THR A 83 5.97 14.76 9.50
CA THR A 83 5.71 14.02 8.26
C THR A 83 6.94 14.01 7.34
N GLY A 84 7.64 15.14 7.24
CA GLY A 84 8.89 15.26 6.47
C GLY A 84 10.00 14.40 7.05
N ALA A 85 10.22 14.48 8.37
CA ALA A 85 11.27 13.72 9.06
C ALA A 85 11.05 12.21 8.95
N VAL A 86 9.81 11.72 9.14
CA VAL A 86 9.48 10.29 8.99
C VAL A 86 9.64 9.85 7.53
N ALA A 87 9.24 10.66 6.57
CA ALA A 87 9.40 10.36 5.15
C ALA A 87 10.88 10.23 4.74
N GLU A 88 11.75 11.08 5.29
CA GLU A 88 13.21 11.00 5.06
C GLU A 88 13.79 9.72 5.64
N GLN A 89 13.45 9.34 6.86
CA GLN A 89 13.88 8.08 7.47
C GLN A 89 13.41 6.86 6.68
N LEU A 90 12.16 6.88 6.16
CA LEU A 90 11.68 5.83 5.26
C LEU A 90 12.54 5.68 4.01
N HIS A 91 12.91 6.79 3.38
CA HIS A 91 13.77 6.74 2.19
C HIS A 91 15.18 6.25 2.51
N GLN A 92 15.72 6.61 3.68
CA GLN A 92 17.06 6.16 4.11
C GLN A 92 17.12 4.65 4.39
N HIS A 93 16.06 4.08 5.00
CA HIS A 93 16.06 2.67 5.42
C HIS A 93 15.42 1.70 4.43
N PHE A 94 14.53 2.22 3.56
CA PHE A 94 13.74 1.42 2.62
C PHE A 94 13.85 1.95 1.18
N GLU A 95 15.07 2.33 0.78
CA GLU A 95 15.35 2.82 -0.57
C GLU A 95 14.84 1.81 -1.63
N GLY A 96 14.19 2.31 -2.67
CA GLY A 96 13.60 1.47 -3.72
C GLY A 96 12.20 0.90 -3.38
N LEU A 97 11.87 0.68 -2.10
CA LEU A 97 10.55 0.21 -1.70
C LEU A 97 9.52 1.34 -1.56
N VAL A 98 9.96 2.54 -1.22
CA VAL A 98 9.04 3.67 -1.01
C VAL A 98 8.48 4.16 -2.34
N TYR A 99 7.16 4.19 -2.46
CA TYR A 99 6.50 4.78 -3.62
C TYR A 99 6.79 6.28 -3.71
N ARG A 100 7.05 6.78 -4.93
CA ARG A 100 7.19 8.22 -5.19
C ARG A 100 5.88 8.93 -4.96
N THR A 101 4.79 8.31 -5.41
CA THR A 101 3.43 8.79 -5.18
C THR A 101 3.11 8.81 -3.69
N VAL A 102 2.45 9.88 -3.24
CA VAL A 102 1.89 10.01 -1.89
C VAL A 102 0.39 10.29 -2.00
N ILE A 103 -0.40 9.72 -1.11
CA ILE A 103 -1.83 10.03 -1.03
C ILE A 103 -2.04 11.14 0.00
N PRO A 104 -2.40 12.34 -0.42
CA PRO A 104 -2.58 13.47 0.49
C PRO A 104 -3.82 13.29 1.37
N ARG A 105 -3.83 13.93 2.53
CA ARG A 105 -5.07 14.12 3.29
C ARG A 105 -6.05 14.92 2.41
N ASN A 106 -7.22 14.34 2.16
CA ASN A 106 -8.19 14.93 1.22
C ASN A 106 -9.63 14.66 1.67
N VAL A 107 -10.42 15.72 1.80
CA VAL A 107 -11.80 15.67 2.28
C VAL A 107 -12.69 14.89 1.29
N ARG A 108 -12.48 15.04 -0.02
CA ARG A 108 -13.27 14.35 -1.04
C ARG A 108 -13.15 12.83 -0.97
N LEU A 109 -11.95 12.32 -0.64
CA LEU A 109 -11.76 10.88 -0.39
C LEU A 109 -12.49 10.42 0.87
N ALA A 110 -12.58 11.26 1.89
CA ALA A 110 -13.29 10.93 3.13
C ALA A 110 -14.82 10.97 2.95
N GLU A 111 -15.33 11.83 2.06
CA GLU A 111 -16.76 11.98 1.77
C GLU A 111 -17.29 10.87 0.85
N ALA A 112 -16.52 10.44 -0.13
CA ALA A 112 -16.93 9.48 -1.17
C ALA A 112 -17.63 8.21 -0.63
N PRO A 113 -17.16 7.58 0.46
CA PRO A 113 -17.83 6.40 1.03
C PRO A 113 -19.26 6.68 1.50
N SER A 114 -19.56 7.89 2.00
CA SER A 114 -20.93 8.26 2.42
C SER A 114 -21.90 8.34 1.24
N HIS A 115 -21.38 8.48 0.03
CA HIS A 115 -22.15 8.46 -1.22
C HIS A 115 -22.15 7.11 -1.92
N GLY A 116 -21.48 6.10 -1.34
CA GLY A 116 -21.39 4.74 -1.90
C GLY A 116 -20.64 4.64 -3.23
N VAL A 117 -19.76 5.61 -3.53
CA VAL A 117 -19.00 5.64 -4.79
C VAL A 117 -17.50 5.78 -4.53
N PRO A 118 -16.65 5.29 -5.45
CA PRO A 118 -15.19 5.50 -5.36
C PRO A 118 -14.83 6.99 -5.45
N GLY A 119 -13.75 7.41 -4.79
CA GLY A 119 -13.27 8.79 -4.83
C GLY A 119 -13.07 9.34 -6.24
N ILE A 120 -12.56 8.51 -7.17
CA ILE A 120 -12.37 8.87 -8.59
C ILE A 120 -13.68 9.12 -9.36
N VAL A 121 -14.80 8.59 -8.88
CA VAL A 121 -16.14 8.82 -9.44
C VAL A 121 -16.78 10.02 -8.75
N TYR A 122 -16.58 10.15 -7.43
CA TYR A 122 -17.12 11.23 -6.63
C TYR A 122 -16.57 12.60 -7.02
N ASP A 123 -15.25 12.72 -7.10
CA ASP A 123 -14.55 13.93 -7.56
C ASP A 123 -13.23 13.57 -8.23
N ARG A 124 -13.28 13.39 -9.55
CA ARG A 124 -12.15 12.97 -10.37
C ARG A 124 -10.98 13.96 -10.36
N LEU A 125 -11.25 15.25 -10.19
CA LEU A 125 -10.24 16.31 -10.22
C LEU A 125 -9.67 16.62 -8.85
N SER A 126 -10.18 16.01 -7.80
CA SER A 126 -9.63 16.20 -6.45
C SER A 126 -8.17 15.76 -6.38
N ARG A 127 -7.40 16.39 -5.51
CA ARG A 127 -5.99 16.03 -5.28
C ARG A 127 -5.85 14.56 -4.87
N GLY A 128 -6.80 14.02 -4.11
CA GLY A 128 -6.81 12.62 -3.69
C GLY A 128 -7.03 11.68 -4.86
N SER A 129 -8.03 11.93 -5.70
CA SER A 129 -8.33 11.12 -6.88
C SER A 129 -7.16 11.13 -7.88
N THR A 130 -6.59 12.31 -8.13
CA THR A 130 -5.42 12.45 -8.98
C THR A 130 -4.21 11.66 -8.44
N ALA A 131 -4.00 11.67 -7.11
CA ALA A 131 -2.94 10.90 -6.48
C ALA A 131 -3.15 9.38 -6.63
N TYR A 132 -4.39 8.88 -6.48
CA TYR A 132 -4.68 7.46 -6.73
C TYR A 132 -4.48 7.05 -8.20
N MET A 133 -4.79 7.92 -9.14
CA MET A 133 -4.50 7.66 -10.56
C MET A 133 -2.98 7.61 -10.83
N ALA A 134 -2.21 8.50 -10.18
CA ALA A 134 -0.75 8.47 -10.26
C ALA A 134 -0.17 7.20 -9.61
N LEU A 135 -0.73 6.76 -8.47
CA LEU A 135 -0.37 5.50 -7.81
C LEU A 135 -0.61 4.31 -8.73
N ALA A 136 -1.76 4.23 -9.37
CA ALA A 136 -2.07 3.15 -10.32
C ALA A 136 -1.02 3.09 -11.44
N GLY A 137 -0.67 4.23 -12.02
CA GLY A 137 0.38 4.31 -13.05
C GLY A 137 1.78 3.92 -12.54
N GLU A 138 2.13 4.29 -11.31
CA GLU A 138 3.42 3.87 -10.70
C GLU A 138 3.42 2.38 -10.40
N PHE A 139 2.33 1.84 -9.85
CA PHE A 139 2.17 0.42 -9.59
C PHE A 139 2.32 -0.42 -10.86
N MET A 140 1.64 -0.07 -11.93
CA MET A 140 1.74 -0.77 -13.22
C MET A 140 3.18 -0.81 -13.74
N ARG A 141 3.89 0.33 -13.72
CA ARG A 141 5.30 0.37 -14.16
C ARG A 141 6.21 -0.51 -13.30
N ARG A 142 6.00 -0.56 -11.97
CA ARG A 142 6.76 -1.45 -11.08
C ARG A 142 6.50 -2.93 -11.39
N GLN A 143 5.25 -3.30 -11.71
CA GLN A 143 4.93 -4.67 -12.11
C GLN A 143 5.60 -5.07 -13.44
N GLU A 144 5.69 -4.17 -14.40
CA GLU A 144 6.40 -4.40 -15.68
C GLU A 144 7.90 -4.64 -15.44
N GLN A 145 8.55 -3.78 -14.65
CA GLN A 145 9.97 -3.92 -14.30
C GLN A 145 10.27 -5.22 -13.55
N ASN A 146 9.39 -5.64 -12.64
CA ASN A 146 9.56 -6.91 -11.92
C ASN A 146 9.45 -8.14 -12.82
N LYS A 147 8.67 -8.07 -13.91
CA LYS A 147 8.56 -9.17 -14.90
C LYS A 147 9.81 -9.33 -15.77
N GLU A 148 10.56 -8.27 -16.00
CA GLU A 148 11.79 -8.29 -16.83
C GLU A 148 13.00 -8.86 -16.05
N HIS A 149 12.89 -9.02 -14.74
CA HIS A 149 13.99 -9.48 -13.88
C HIS A 149 13.82 -10.94 -13.39
N ILE A 150 12.79 -11.65 -13.88
CA ILE A 150 12.54 -13.08 -13.66
C ILE A 150 12.86 -13.87 -14.91
#